data_a98c20d1bc502eee2565077d56808e82
#
_entry.id   a98c20d1bc502eee2565077d56808e82
#
_cell.length_a   1.000
_cell.length_b   1.000
_cell.length_c   1.000
_cell.angle_alpha   90.00
_cell.angle_beta   90.00
_cell.angle_gamma   90.00
#
_symmetry.space_group_name_H-M   'P 1'
#
loop_
_entity.id
_entity.type
_entity.pdbx_description
1 polymer ?
#
loop_
_entity_poly.entity_id
_entity_poly.type
_entity_poly.pdbx_seq_one_letter_code
_entity_poly.pdbx_strand_id
1 'polypeptide(L)'
;DGQYRFETYFSLSCQNCPDVVQALNLMAVLNPNIQHVAIDGALFQQEVEQREVMSVPTIFLNGEVFGAGRMGVEEIVAKLDTNAGKREAEKIKAKAPYDVLVIGGGPAGSAAAIYAARKGIRTGVVAERFGGQILDTLSIENFISVRETEGPKLAAALEQHVKQYDVDIMNLQRAQKLVPAGDDGFAEVHLASGAVLKSKTVILATGARWREMNVPGEKEYKAKGVCFCPHCDGPLFKGKRVAVIGGGNSGVEAAIDLAGIVSHVTLLEFDSQLRA
;
A
#
# COMPACT_ATOMS: atom_id res chain seq x y z
N ASP A 1 -12.22 25.97 2.75
CA ASP A 1 -11.84 27.38 2.94
C ASP A 1 -10.97 27.50 4.21
N GLY A 2 -9.66 27.39 4.10
CA GLY A 2 -8.71 27.49 5.20
C GLY A 2 -7.30 27.66 4.71
N GLN A 3 -6.39 28.14 5.54
CA GLN A 3 -4.97 28.18 5.29
C GLN A 3 -4.36 26.86 5.79
N TYR A 4 -3.62 26.18 4.94
CA TYR A 4 -2.99 24.89 5.20
C TYR A 4 -1.48 25.03 5.08
N ARG A 5 -0.78 24.98 6.20
CA ARG A 5 0.68 24.98 6.23
C ARG A 5 1.15 23.56 6.51
N PHE A 6 1.69 22.91 5.48
CA PHE A 6 2.31 21.61 5.60
C PHE A 6 3.82 21.72 5.84
N GLU A 7 4.32 20.89 6.73
CA GLU A 7 5.73 20.73 7.00
C GLU A 7 6.03 19.23 6.91
N THR A 8 6.96 18.82 6.04
CA THR A 8 7.31 17.41 5.84
C THR A 8 8.75 17.17 6.23
N TYR A 9 8.96 16.37 7.25
CA TYR A 9 10.29 15.88 7.60
C TYR A 9 10.64 14.72 6.70
N PHE A 10 11.78 14.78 6.04
CA PHE A 10 12.23 13.78 5.08
C PHE A 10 13.72 13.46 5.27
N SER A 11 14.22 12.42 4.60
CA SER A 11 15.63 12.09 4.45
C SER A 11 15.93 11.81 2.99
N LEU A 12 17.14 12.15 2.53
CA LEU A 12 17.57 11.86 1.16
C LEU A 12 17.68 10.35 0.86
N SER A 13 17.83 9.52 1.87
CA SER A 13 17.83 8.05 1.75
C SER A 13 16.44 7.41 1.87
N CYS A 14 15.41 8.22 2.13
CA CYS A 14 14.05 7.72 2.32
C CYS A 14 13.34 7.53 0.97
N GLN A 15 12.94 6.31 0.67
CA GLN A 15 12.29 5.94 -0.59
C GLN A 15 10.81 6.36 -0.67
N ASN A 16 10.15 6.53 0.46
CA ASN A 16 8.75 6.96 0.55
C ASN A 16 8.58 8.48 0.59
N CYS A 17 9.66 9.21 0.86
CA CYS A 17 9.63 10.66 1.02
C CYS A 17 9.34 11.43 -0.26
N PRO A 18 9.88 11.03 -1.44
CA PRO A 18 9.62 11.76 -2.68
C PRO A 18 8.15 11.88 -3.04
N ASP A 19 7.36 10.84 -2.85
CA ASP A 19 5.93 10.84 -3.19
C ASP A 19 5.16 11.88 -2.38
N VAL A 20 5.42 11.96 -1.08
CA VAL A 20 4.79 12.92 -0.18
C VAL A 20 5.18 14.35 -0.50
N VAL A 21 6.50 14.57 -0.67
CA VAL A 21 7.04 15.91 -0.98
C VAL A 21 6.50 16.41 -2.30
N GLN A 22 6.47 15.57 -3.34
CA GLN A 22 5.93 15.93 -4.65
C GLN A 22 4.42 16.19 -4.61
N ALA A 23 3.67 15.36 -3.87
CA ALA A 23 2.23 15.52 -3.71
C ALA A 23 1.91 16.89 -3.07
N LEU A 24 2.57 17.24 -1.98
CA LEU A 24 2.34 18.50 -1.28
C LEU A 24 2.84 19.71 -2.05
N ASN A 25 3.97 19.60 -2.78
CA ASN A 25 4.44 20.64 -3.68
C ASN A 25 3.43 20.90 -4.81
N LEU A 26 2.88 19.85 -5.41
CA LEU A 26 1.85 19.97 -6.45
C LEU A 26 0.60 20.65 -5.90
N MET A 27 0.15 20.25 -4.71
CA MET A 27 -1.01 20.87 -4.05
C MET A 27 -0.78 22.34 -3.74
N ALA A 28 0.41 22.72 -3.30
CA ALA A 28 0.77 24.12 -3.03
C ALA A 28 0.83 24.96 -4.30
N VAL A 29 1.27 24.40 -5.43
CA VAL A 29 1.26 25.08 -6.74
C VAL A 29 -0.16 25.32 -7.24
N LEU A 30 -1.07 24.34 -7.01
CA LEU A 30 -2.45 24.40 -7.51
C LEU A 30 -3.41 25.18 -6.60
N ASN A 31 -3.08 25.38 -5.33
CA ASN A 31 -3.94 26.06 -4.37
C ASN A 31 -3.15 27.06 -3.52
N PRO A 32 -3.38 28.38 -3.69
CA PRO A 32 -2.65 29.44 -2.97
C PRO A 32 -2.88 29.42 -1.44
N ASN A 33 -3.87 28.70 -0.96
CA ASN A 33 -4.11 28.52 0.48
C ASN A 33 -3.28 27.40 1.10
N ILE A 34 -2.50 26.68 0.28
CA ILE A 34 -1.62 25.61 0.73
C ILE A 34 -0.18 26.09 0.65
N GLN A 35 0.53 25.99 1.75
CA GLN A 35 1.96 26.20 1.84
C GLN A 35 2.63 24.87 2.21
N HIS A 36 3.77 24.58 1.61
CA HIS A 36 4.54 23.40 1.93
C HIS A 36 6.01 23.73 2.15
N VAL A 37 6.56 23.21 3.25
CA VAL A 37 7.98 23.26 3.59
C VAL A 37 8.49 21.84 3.76
N ALA A 38 9.49 21.46 3.00
CA ALA A 38 10.18 20.18 3.17
C ALA A 38 11.45 20.38 3.99
N ILE A 39 11.62 19.60 5.06
CA ILE A 39 12.67 19.76 6.07
C ILE A 39 13.53 18.49 6.06
N ASP A 40 14.80 18.62 5.74
CA ASP A 40 15.75 17.51 5.84
C ASP A 40 16.06 17.21 7.31
N GLY A 41 15.59 16.08 7.80
CA GLY A 41 15.78 15.67 9.20
C GLY A 41 17.24 15.48 9.61
N ALA A 42 18.13 15.19 8.67
CA ALA A 42 19.56 15.08 8.95
C ALA A 42 20.23 16.44 9.20
N LEU A 43 19.74 17.50 8.55
CA LEU A 43 20.24 18.85 8.71
C LEU A 43 19.63 19.56 9.93
N PHE A 44 18.38 19.23 10.28
CA PHE A 44 17.60 19.87 11.34
C PHE A 44 17.31 18.94 12.52
N GLN A 45 18.32 18.20 12.99
CA GLN A 45 18.17 17.18 14.05
C GLN A 45 17.56 17.75 15.34
N GLN A 46 17.93 18.93 15.74
CA GLN A 46 17.40 19.57 16.94
C GLN A 46 15.88 19.79 16.86
N GLU A 47 15.39 20.18 15.69
CA GLU A 47 13.96 20.34 15.45
C GLU A 47 13.22 18.99 15.39
N VAL A 48 13.85 17.99 14.79
CA VAL A 48 13.36 16.59 14.76
C VAL A 48 13.16 16.05 16.19
N GLU A 49 14.14 16.26 17.07
CA GLU A 49 14.06 15.85 18.48
C GLU A 49 12.98 16.61 19.25
N GLN A 50 12.88 17.94 19.08
CA GLN A 50 11.88 18.76 19.74
C GLN A 50 10.44 18.41 19.34
N ARG A 51 10.24 17.98 18.10
CA ARG A 51 8.94 17.58 17.56
C ARG A 51 8.67 16.08 17.64
N GLU A 52 9.55 15.33 18.28
CA GLU A 52 9.44 13.87 18.45
C GLU A 52 9.20 13.13 17.10
N VAL A 53 9.89 13.55 16.03
CA VAL A 53 9.79 12.92 14.72
C VAL A 53 10.54 11.60 14.73
N MET A 54 9.83 10.49 14.89
CA MET A 54 10.40 9.14 15.04
C MET A 54 10.65 8.42 13.71
N SER A 55 10.07 8.91 12.62
CA SER A 55 10.20 8.29 11.29
C SER A 55 10.01 9.32 10.19
N VAL A 56 10.48 9.00 8.97
CA VAL A 56 10.29 9.83 7.80
C VAL A 56 9.62 9.02 6.66
N PRO A 57 8.73 9.64 5.87
CA PRO A 57 8.25 11.02 6.00
C PRO A 57 7.26 11.16 7.17
N THR A 58 7.38 12.24 7.91
CA THR A 58 6.35 12.70 8.87
C THR A 58 5.84 14.06 8.42
N ILE A 59 4.54 14.21 8.38
CA ILE A 59 3.83 15.38 7.87
C ILE A 59 3.13 16.07 9.03
N PHE A 60 3.36 17.35 9.16
CA PHE A 60 2.60 18.23 10.05
C PHE A 60 1.68 19.13 9.23
N LEU A 61 0.51 19.43 9.75
CA LEU A 61 -0.43 20.40 9.22
C LEU A 61 -0.74 21.42 10.31
N ASN A 62 -0.43 22.68 10.04
CA ASN A 62 -0.63 23.79 10.99
C ASN A 62 0.00 23.53 12.37
N GLY A 63 1.13 22.81 12.40
CA GLY A 63 1.86 22.47 13.62
C GLY A 63 1.48 21.14 14.28
N GLU A 64 0.38 20.51 13.90
CA GLU A 64 -0.08 19.23 14.43
C GLU A 64 0.30 18.06 13.50
N VAL A 65 0.55 16.85 14.06
CA VAL A 65 0.86 15.68 13.25
C VAL A 65 -0.33 15.30 12.37
N PHE A 66 -0.16 15.42 11.07
CA PHE A 66 -1.15 15.03 10.07
C PHE A 66 -1.06 13.56 9.69
N GLY A 67 0.16 13.04 9.61
CA GLY A 67 0.41 11.64 9.30
C GLY A 67 1.87 11.32 9.10
N ALA A 68 2.17 10.03 8.99
CA ALA A 68 3.50 9.52 8.73
C ALA A 68 3.45 8.42 7.66
N GLY A 69 4.58 8.17 6.99
CA GLY A 69 4.70 7.21 5.92
C GLY A 69 4.29 7.77 4.55
N ARG A 70 4.36 6.91 3.54
CA ARG A 70 4.02 7.26 2.16
C ARG A 70 2.56 7.68 2.05
N MET A 71 2.31 8.83 1.43
CA MET A 71 0.96 9.30 1.07
C MET A 71 1.02 10.00 -0.30
N GLY A 72 0.07 9.66 -1.17
CA GLY A 72 -0.13 10.38 -2.43
C GLY A 72 -1.15 11.52 -2.29
N VAL A 73 -1.32 12.30 -3.38
CA VAL A 73 -2.28 13.43 -3.42
C VAL A 73 -3.68 13.00 -3.00
N GLU A 74 -4.16 11.86 -3.49
CA GLU A 74 -5.50 11.34 -3.21
C GLU A 74 -5.72 11.08 -1.71
N GLU A 75 -4.71 10.47 -1.05
CA GLU A 75 -4.78 10.19 0.39
C GLU A 75 -4.76 11.47 1.24
N ILE A 76 -3.91 12.42 0.86
CA ILE A 76 -3.82 13.72 1.55
C ILE A 76 -5.14 14.47 1.40
N VAL A 77 -5.70 14.54 0.20
CA VAL A 77 -7.00 15.18 -0.07
C VAL A 77 -8.13 14.48 0.67
N ALA A 78 -8.15 13.15 0.71
CA ALA A 78 -9.17 12.38 1.42
C ALA A 78 -9.15 12.64 2.93
N LYS A 79 -7.98 12.91 3.51
CA LYS A 79 -7.86 13.30 4.94
C LYS A 79 -8.27 14.74 5.22
N LEU A 80 -8.08 15.66 4.25
CA LEU A 80 -8.42 17.07 4.39
C LEU A 80 -9.91 17.34 4.15
N ASP A 81 -10.50 16.64 3.20
CA ASP A 81 -11.87 16.87 2.75
C ASP A 81 -12.78 15.70 3.17
N THR A 82 -13.50 15.91 4.25
CA THR A 82 -14.45 14.92 4.79
C THR A 82 -15.56 14.53 3.81
N ASN A 83 -15.78 15.32 2.74
CA ASN A 83 -16.77 15.03 1.71
C ASN A 83 -16.17 14.40 0.45
N ALA A 84 -14.85 14.29 0.33
CA ALA A 84 -14.18 13.70 -0.83
C ALA A 84 -14.67 12.28 -1.09
N GLY A 85 -14.76 11.45 -0.05
CA GLY A 85 -15.25 10.08 -0.14
C GLY A 85 -16.69 9.97 -0.66
N LYS A 86 -17.57 10.87 -0.24
CA LYS A 86 -18.97 10.91 -0.72
C LYS A 86 -19.05 11.29 -2.20
N ARG A 87 -18.31 12.33 -2.61
CA ARG A 87 -18.26 12.75 -4.01
C ARG A 87 -17.69 11.66 -4.91
N GLU A 88 -16.65 10.97 -4.46
CA GLU A 88 -16.06 9.86 -5.21
C GLU A 88 -17.02 8.67 -5.30
N ALA A 89 -17.74 8.34 -4.22
CA ALA A 89 -18.76 7.32 -4.24
C ALA A 89 -19.87 7.61 -5.26
N GLU A 90 -20.32 8.86 -5.37
CA GLU A 90 -21.32 9.26 -6.38
C GLU A 90 -20.77 9.14 -7.81
N LYS A 91 -19.53 9.53 -8.06
CA LYS A 91 -18.88 9.32 -9.36
C LYS A 91 -18.80 7.84 -9.73
N ILE A 92 -18.44 7.00 -8.74
CA ILE A 92 -18.34 5.55 -8.94
C ILE A 92 -19.71 4.94 -9.25
N LYS A 93 -20.76 5.35 -8.54
CA LYS A 93 -22.14 4.90 -8.82
C LYS A 93 -22.62 5.24 -10.23
N ALA A 94 -22.16 6.36 -10.80
CA ALA A 94 -22.53 6.81 -12.13
C ALA A 94 -21.81 6.05 -13.27
N LYS A 95 -20.84 5.17 -12.94
CA LYS A 95 -20.09 4.43 -13.95
C LYS A 95 -20.95 3.35 -14.61
N ALA A 96 -20.84 3.25 -15.94
CA ALA A 96 -21.46 2.17 -16.68
C ALA A 96 -20.85 0.81 -16.30
N PRO A 97 -21.59 -0.31 -16.43
CA PRO A 97 -21.08 -1.64 -16.11
C PRO A 97 -19.80 -1.97 -16.89
N TYR A 98 -18.89 -2.72 -16.24
CA TYR A 98 -17.67 -3.23 -16.85
C TYR A 98 -17.91 -4.59 -17.50
N ASP A 99 -17.08 -4.94 -18.47
CA ASP A 99 -16.99 -6.33 -18.92
C ASP A 99 -16.13 -7.16 -17.95
N VAL A 100 -15.03 -6.55 -17.46
CA VAL A 100 -14.15 -7.14 -16.45
C VAL A 100 -13.91 -6.13 -15.34
N LEU A 101 -14.17 -6.51 -14.10
CA LEU A 101 -13.84 -5.74 -12.92
C LEU A 101 -12.82 -6.53 -12.06
N VAL A 102 -11.64 -5.97 -11.87
CA VAL A 102 -10.57 -6.57 -11.10
C VAL A 102 -10.60 -6.00 -9.68
N ILE A 103 -10.65 -6.86 -8.68
CA ILE A 103 -10.60 -6.48 -7.27
C ILE A 103 -9.21 -6.75 -6.73
N GLY A 104 -8.45 -5.67 -6.54
CA GLY A 104 -7.07 -5.66 -6.09
C GLY A 104 -6.12 -5.07 -7.13
N GLY A 105 -5.30 -4.08 -6.72
CA GLY A 105 -4.35 -3.35 -7.56
C GLY A 105 -2.90 -3.79 -7.38
N GLY A 106 -2.66 -4.99 -6.84
CA GLY A 106 -1.32 -5.58 -6.75
C GLY A 106 -0.84 -6.17 -8.10
N PRO A 107 0.32 -6.85 -8.13
CA PRO A 107 0.89 -7.41 -9.37
C PRO A 107 -0.09 -8.30 -10.15
N ALA A 108 -0.82 -9.17 -9.48
CA ALA A 108 -1.79 -10.05 -10.11
C ALA A 108 -2.96 -9.27 -10.75
N GLY A 109 -3.51 -8.29 -10.01
CA GLY A 109 -4.58 -7.45 -10.53
C GLY A 109 -4.14 -6.55 -11.68
N SER A 110 -2.95 -5.96 -11.59
CA SER A 110 -2.35 -5.18 -12.67
C SER A 110 -2.17 -6.02 -13.93
N ALA A 111 -1.64 -7.23 -13.81
CA ALA A 111 -1.49 -8.16 -14.94
C ALA A 111 -2.86 -8.50 -15.56
N ALA A 112 -3.86 -8.85 -14.74
CA ALA A 112 -5.21 -9.16 -15.21
C ALA A 112 -5.83 -7.98 -15.98
N ALA A 113 -5.72 -6.78 -15.43
CA ALA A 113 -6.25 -5.56 -16.04
C ALA A 113 -5.58 -5.23 -17.40
N ILE A 114 -4.24 -5.32 -17.45
CA ILE A 114 -3.48 -5.08 -18.69
C ILE A 114 -3.90 -6.06 -19.77
N TYR A 115 -3.96 -7.37 -19.45
CA TYR A 115 -4.29 -8.37 -20.45
C TYR A 115 -5.74 -8.29 -20.91
N ALA A 116 -6.69 -7.91 -20.07
CA ALA A 116 -8.07 -7.65 -20.47
C ALA A 116 -8.15 -6.41 -21.38
N ALA A 117 -7.56 -5.29 -20.97
CA ALA A 117 -7.59 -4.05 -21.73
C ALA A 117 -6.90 -4.16 -23.10
N ARG A 118 -5.80 -4.91 -23.21
CA ARG A 118 -5.12 -5.19 -24.49
C ARG A 118 -6.00 -5.90 -25.51
N LYS A 119 -7.07 -6.55 -25.06
CA LYS A 119 -8.07 -7.17 -25.94
C LYS A 119 -9.25 -6.26 -26.26
N GLY A 120 -9.19 -4.98 -25.86
CA GLY A 120 -10.27 -4.03 -26.03
C GLY A 120 -11.47 -4.27 -25.11
N ILE A 121 -11.28 -5.04 -24.02
CA ILE A 121 -12.32 -5.33 -23.04
C ILE A 121 -12.42 -4.15 -22.06
N ARG A 122 -13.63 -3.62 -21.86
CA ARG A 122 -13.87 -2.55 -20.88
C ARG A 122 -13.53 -3.03 -19.46
N THR A 123 -12.45 -2.51 -18.91
CA THR A 123 -11.85 -3.01 -17.67
C THR A 123 -11.81 -1.93 -16.60
N GLY A 124 -12.22 -2.30 -15.38
CA GLY A 124 -12.01 -1.49 -14.16
C GLY A 124 -11.16 -2.22 -13.13
N VAL A 125 -10.46 -1.47 -12.31
CA VAL A 125 -9.70 -1.97 -11.15
C VAL A 125 -10.15 -1.24 -9.90
N VAL A 126 -10.52 -2.00 -8.87
CA VAL A 126 -10.83 -1.50 -7.54
C VAL A 126 -9.68 -1.85 -6.61
N ALA A 127 -9.07 -0.86 -5.96
CA ALA A 127 -7.96 -1.08 -5.04
C ALA A 127 -8.07 -0.19 -3.80
N GLU A 128 -7.79 -0.75 -2.62
CA GLU A 128 -7.60 0.07 -1.41
C GLU A 128 -6.30 0.86 -1.51
N ARG A 129 -5.27 0.24 -2.06
CA ARG A 129 -3.95 0.79 -2.28
C ARG A 129 -3.37 0.13 -3.53
N PHE A 130 -3.18 0.92 -4.59
CA PHE A 130 -2.56 0.39 -5.80
C PHE A 130 -1.11 -0.01 -5.52
N GLY A 131 -0.68 -1.16 -6.03
CA GLY A 131 0.57 -1.81 -5.68
C GLY A 131 0.40 -2.91 -4.62
N GLY A 132 -0.58 -2.80 -3.72
CA GLY A 132 -0.84 -3.82 -2.70
C GLY A 132 0.33 -4.01 -1.74
N GLN A 133 0.60 -5.25 -1.34
CA GLN A 133 1.64 -5.59 -0.36
C GLN A 133 3.07 -5.30 -0.78
N ILE A 134 3.37 -5.24 -2.09
CA ILE A 134 4.73 -4.93 -2.54
C ILE A 134 5.19 -3.55 -2.08
N LEU A 135 4.26 -2.63 -1.80
CA LEU A 135 4.59 -1.32 -1.23
C LEU A 135 5.29 -1.41 0.14
N ASP A 136 5.09 -2.50 0.86
CA ASP A 136 5.67 -2.74 2.19
C ASP A 136 6.98 -3.55 2.12
N THR A 137 7.46 -3.87 0.91
CA THR A 137 8.69 -4.65 0.68
C THR A 137 9.85 -3.71 0.36
N LEU A 138 10.96 -3.84 1.11
CA LEU A 138 12.14 -2.98 0.93
C LEU A 138 12.91 -3.34 -0.33
N SER A 139 13.28 -4.61 -0.49
CA SER A 139 14.01 -5.12 -1.65
C SER A 139 13.28 -6.29 -2.27
N ILE A 140 13.23 -6.33 -3.59
CA ILE A 140 12.64 -7.42 -4.37
C ILE A 140 13.70 -7.91 -5.35
N GLU A 141 14.19 -9.12 -5.14
CA GLU A 141 15.24 -9.78 -5.94
C GLU A 141 14.73 -11.03 -6.66
N ASN A 142 13.48 -11.42 -6.38
CA ASN A 142 12.86 -12.64 -6.87
C ASN A 142 11.82 -12.41 -7.98
N PHE A 143 11.74 -11.20 -8.52
CA PHE A 143 10.89 -10.90 -9.67
C PHE A 143 11.66 -11.12 -10.96
N ILE A 144 11.31 -12.19 -11.69
CA ILE A 144 12.01 -12.61 -12.91
C ILE A 144 12.13 -11.44 -13.90
N SER A 145 13.31 -11.27 -14.50
CA SER A 145 13.75 -10.21 -15.40
C SER A 145 14.11 -8.87 -14.73
N VAL A 146 13.82 -8.70 -13.46
CA VAL A 146 14.26 -7.54 -12.66
C VAL A 146 15.25 -8.04 -11.63
N ARG A 147 16.53 -7.65 -11.75
CA ARG A 147 17.60 -8.17 -10.87
C ARG A 147 17.39 -7.78 -9.42
N GLU A 148 17.00 -6.52 -9.23
CA GLU A 148 16.74 -5.92 -7.93
C GLU A 148 15.85 -4.71 -8.14
N THR A 149 14.84 -4.54 -7.27
CA THR A 149 14.00 -3.34 -7.22
C THR A 149 13.43 -3.16 -5.83
N GLU A 150 12.87 -1.99 -5.58
CA GLU A 150 12.14 -1.70 -4.35
C GLU A 150 10.63 -1.83 -4.60
N GLY A 151 9.90 -2.24 -3.57
CA GLY A 151 8.45 -2.41 -3.69
C GLY A 151 7.72 -1.18 -4.21
N PRO A 152 7.96 0.03 -3.68
CA PRO A 152 7.37 1.26 -4.20
C PRO A 152 7.70 1.54 -5.66
N LYS A 153 8.93 1.27 -6.11
CA LYS A 153 9.32 1.44 -7.52
C LYS A 153 8.59 0.47 -8.44
N LEU A 154 8.49 -0.80 -8.02
CA LEU A 154 7.74 -1.81 -8.78
C LEU A 154 6.26 -1.46 -8.84
N ALA A 155 5.66 -1.01 -7.73
CA ALA A 155 4.26 -0.58 -7.69
C ALA A 155 4.00 0.59 -8.64
N ALA A 156 4.87 1.60 -8.64
CA ALA A 156 4.77 2.74 -9.55
C ALA A 156 4.89 2.32 -11.02
N ALA A 157 5.82 1.41 -11.34
CA ALA A 157 5.97 0.88 -12.69
C ALA A 157 4.73 0.10 -13.16
N LEU A 158 4.13 -0.71 -12.27
CA LEU A 158 2.89 -1.42 -12.56
C LEU A 158 1.72 -0.45 -12.79
N GLU A 159 1.59 0.59 -11.98
CA GLU A 159 0.55 1.60 -12.14
C GLU A 159 0.69 2.35 -13.47
N GLN A 160 1.91 2.79 -13.80
CA GLN A 160 2.20 3.43 -15.09
C GLN A 160 1.88 2.52 -16.27
N HIS A 161 2.19 1.22 -16.15
CA HIS A 161 1.88 0.26 -17.20
C HIS A 161 0.38 0.06 -17.37
N VAL A 162 -0.40 -0.04 -16.30
CA VAL A 162 -1.87 -0.11 -16.37
C VAL A 162 -2.44 1.15 -17.01
N LYS A 163 -1.94 2.33 -16.65
CA LYS A 163 -2.38 3.63 -17.20
C LYS A 163 -2.07 3.85 -18.69
N GLN A 164 -1.21 3.01 -19.28
CA GLN A 164 -1.00 3.03 -20.76
C GLN A 164 -2.21 2.50 -21.53
N TYR A 165 -3.10 1.79 -20.86
CA TYR A 165 -4.33 1.26 -21.44
C TYR A 165 -5.55 2.00 -20.88
N ASP A 166 -6.67 1.90 -21.58
CA ASP A 166 -7.96 2.44 -21.12
C ASP A 166 -8.54 1.59 -19.98
N VAL A 167 -7.90 1.64 -18.82
CA VAL A 167 -8.32 0.98 -17.59
C VAL A 167 -8.77 2.02 -16.58
N ASP A 168 -9.97 1.85 -16.07
CA ASP A 168 -10.54 2.73 -15.05
C ASP A 168 -10.06 2.28 -13.66
N ILE A 169 -9.12 3.02 -13.08
CA ILE A 169 -8.53 2.72 -11.76
C ILE A 169 -9.31 3.48 -10.68
N MET A 170 -9.94 2.74 -9.78
CA MET A 170 -10.63 3.26 -8.60
C MET A 170 -9.80 2.96 -7.37
N ASN A 171 -8.94 3.89 -7.00
CA ASN A 171 -8.06 3.80 -5.84
C ASN A 171 -8.79 4.22 -4.55
N LEU A 172 -8.23 3.89 -3.39
CA LEU A 172 -8.83 4.13 -2.06
C LEU A 172 -10.24 3.53 -1.91
N GLN A 173 -10.54 2.49 -2.67
CA GLN A 173 -11.83 1.81 -2.64
C GLN A 173 -11.68 0.38 -2.12
N ARG A 174 -12.43 0.06 -1.06
CA ARG A 174 -12.46 -1.27 -0.47
C ARG A 174 -13.72 -2.02 -0.91
N ALA A 175 -13.56 -3.14 -1.60
CA ALA A 175 -14.65 -4.08 -1.86
C ALA A 175 -15.01 -4.82 -0.58
N GLN A 176 -16.31 -4.83 -0.23
CA GLN A 176 -16.82 -5.49 0.97
C GLN A 176 -17.63 -6.74 0.65
N LYS A 177 -18.39 -6.71 -0.45
CA LYS A 177 -19.30 -7.80 -0.79
C LYS A 177 -19.34 -7.98 -2.31
N LEU A 178 -19.33 -9.22 -2.74
CA LEU A 178 -19.61 -9.65 -4.09
C LEU A 178 -20.96 -10.34 -4.11
N VAL A 179 -21.85 -9.90 -4.98
CA VAL A 179 -23.13 -10.56 -5.28
C VAL A 179 -22.98 -11.16 -6.67
N PRO A 180 -23.20 -12.47 -6.83
CA PRO A 180 -23.17 -13.13 -8.14
C PRO A 180 -24.16 -12.50 -9.12
N ALA A 181 -23.92 -12.72 -10.42
CA ALA A 181 -24.81 -12.22 -11.46
C ALA A 181 -26.23 -12.75 -11.29
N GLY A 182 -27.20 -11.82 -11.32
CA GLY A 182 -28.62 -12.11 -11.35
C GLY A 182 -29.16 -12.19 -12.78
N ASP A 183 -30.48 -12.00 -12.91
CA ASP A 183 -31.18 -12.06 -14.19
C ASP A 183 -30.73 -10.98 -15.19
N ASP A 184 -30.15 -9.89 -14.71
CA ASP A 184 -29.58 -8.81 -15.52
C ASP A 184 -28.21 -9.16 -16.12
N GLY A 185 -27.64 -10.29 -15.76
CA GLY A 185 -26.36 -10.80 -16.25
C GLY A 185 -25.11 -10.09 -15.64
N PHE A 186 -25.29 -9.28 -14.60
CA PHE A 186 -24.20 -8.57 -13.94
C PHE A 186 -24.01 -9.01 -12.51
N ALA A 187 -22.75 -9.26 -12.14
CA ALA A 187 -22.35 -9.33 -10.75
C ALA A 187 -22.23 -7.92 -10.15
N GLU A 188 -22.54 -7.80 -8.87
CA GLU A 188 -22.40 -6.54 -8.14
C GLU A 188 -21.27 -6.59 -7.13
N VAL A 189 -20.43 -5.57 -7.15
CA VAL A 189 -19.38 -5.36 -6.15
C VAL A 189 -19.74 -4.15 -5.30
N HIS A 190 -20.04 -4.40 -4.04
CA HIS A 190 -20.37 -3.36 -3.06
C HIS A 190 -19.09 -2.86 -2.39
N LEU A 191 -18.90 -1.56 -2.39
CA LEU A 191 -17.73 -0.88 -1.82
C LEU A 191 -18.05 -0.34 -0.42
N ALA A 192 -17.02 -0.19 0.41
CA ALA A 192 -17.12 0.39 1.76
C ALA A 192 -17.65 1.83 1.73
N SER A 193 -17.43 2.55 0.63
CA SER A 193 -17.97 3.90 0.39
C SER A 193 -19.49 3.95 0.15
N GLY A 194 -20.16 2.78 0.07
CA GLY A 194 -21.57 2.65 -0.27
C GLY A 194 -21.86 2.71 -1.77
N ALA A 195 -20.85 2.79 -2.62
CA ALA A 195 -21.01 2.64 -4.07
C ALA A 195 -21.16 1.16 -4.44
N VAL A 196 -21.87 0.89 -5.55
CA VAL A 196 -22.03 -0.44 -6.13
C VAL A 196 -21.59 -0.38 -7.59
N LEU A 197 -20.72 -1.29 -7.97
CA LEU A 197 -20.23 -1.46 -9.32
C LEU A 197 -20.83 -2.72 -9.93
N LYS A 198 -21.18 -2.65 -11.21
CA LYS A 198 -21.68 -3.80 -11.98
C LYS A 198 -20.66 -4.27 -12.99
N SER A 199 -20.51 -5.58 -13.15
CA SER A 199 -19.61 -6.18 -14.13
C SER A 199 -20.12 -7.53 -14.61
N LYS A 200 -19.86 -7.86 -15.89
CA LYS A 200 -20.14 -9.20 -16.42
C LYS A 200 -19.24 -10.26 -15.78
N THR A 201 -17.99 -9.90 -15.50
CA THR A 201 -17.00 -10.81 -14.94
C THR A 201 -16.20 -10.08 -13.85
N VAL A 202 -15.94 -10.76 -12.74
CA VAL A 202 -15.12 -10.26 -11.63
C VAL A 202 -13.89 -11.14 -11.45
N ILE A 203 -12.72 -10.52 -11.41
CA ILE A 203 -11.45 -11.19 -11.10
C ILE A 203 -11.04 -10.81 -9.68
N LEU A 204 -10.95 -11.80 -8.79
CA LEU A 204 -10.49 -11.60 -7.42
C LEU A 204 -8.98 -11.72 -7.37
N ALA A 205 -8.29 -10.59 -7.16
CA ALA A 205 -6.85 -10.47 -7.01
C ALA A 205 -6.51 -9.76 -5.69
N THR A 206 -7.26 -10.07 -4.65
CA THR A 206 -7.26 -9.37 -3.36
C THR A 206 -5.99 -9.57 -2.53
N GLY A 207 -5.15 -10.52 -2.93
CA GLY A 207 -3.91 -10.85 -2.22
C GLY A 207 -4.16 -11.42 -0.83
N ALA A 208 -3.20 -11.19 0.05
CA ALA A 208 -3.26 -11.61 1.44
C ALA A 208 -2.95 -10.43 2.36
N ARG A 209 -3.34 -10.54 3.62
CA ARG A 209 -2.94 -9.63 4.69
C ARG A 209 -2.26 -10.43 5.78
N TRP A 210 -1.12 -9.96 6.17
CA TRP A 210 -0.40 -10.53 7.30
C TRP A 210 -1.18 -10.30 8.59
N ARG A 211 -1.16 -11.28 9.47
CA ARG A 211 -1.64 -11.10 10.83
C ARG A 211 -0.57 -10.39 11.63
N GLU A 212 -0.94 -9.33 12.30
CA GLU A 212 -0.07 -8.59 13.21
C GLU A 212 -0.26 -9.11 14.64
N MET A 213 0.79 -9.07 15.43
CA MET A 213 0.76 -9.44 16.85
C MET A 213 0.06 -8.38 17.71
N ASN A 214 0.03 -7.13 17.22
CA ASN A 214 -0.48 -5.95 17.91
C ASN A 214 0.23 -5.69 19.26
N VAL A 215 1.54 -5.93 19.30
CA VAL A 215 2.39 -5.67 20.43
C VAL A 215 3.12 -4.32 20.30
N PRO A 216 3.53 -3.70 21.42
CA PRO A 216 4.34 -2.47 21.39
C PRO A 216 5.60 -2.64 20.53
N GLY A 217 5.89 -1.67 19.69
CA GLY A 217 7.04 -1.67 18.79
C GLY A 217 6.82 -2.36 17.44
N GLU A 218 5.81 -3.21 17.27
CA GLU A 218 5.60 -3.93 16.00
C GLU A 218 5.47 -2.99 14.80
N LYS A 219 4.65 -1.94 14.92
CA LYS A 219 4.46 -0.95 13.86
C LYS A 219 5.69 -0.07 13.65
N GLU A 220 6.39 0.26 14.71
CA GLU A 220 7.61 1.08 14.70
C GLU A 220 8.76 0.38 13.98
N TYR A 221 8.92 -0.93 14.23
CA TYR A 221 9.98 -1.75 13.66
C TYR A 221 9.58 -2.49 12.38
N LYS A 222 8.37 -2.27 11.86
CA LYS A 222 7.95 -2.82 10.57
C LYS A 222 8.90 -2.35 9.47
N ALA A 223 9.42 -3.30 8.69
CA ALA A 223 10.49 -3.11 7.71
C ALA A 223 11.85 -2.62 8.30
N LYS A 224 12.02 -2.67 9.63
CA LYS A 224 13.27 -2.33 10.32
C LYS A 224 13.75 -3.45 11.26
N GLY A 225 13.22 -4.64 11.08
CA GLY A 225 13.50 -5.81 11.93
C GLY A 225 12.26 -6.67 12.17
N VAL A 226 11.05 -6.10 12.03
CA VAL A 226 9.79 -6.85 11.97
C VAL A 226 9.38 -6.97 10.51
N CYS A 227 9.38 -8.19 10.00
CA CYS A 227 9.13 -8.54 8.60
C CYS A 227 8.10 -9.66 8.52
N PHE A 228 7.45 -9.81 7.35
CA PHE A 228 6.38 -10.79 7.16
C PHE A 228 6.67 -11.77 6.02
N CYS A 229 7.69 -11.51 5.20
CA CYS A 229 8.06 -12.37 4.08
C CYS A 229 9.47 -12.94 4.28
N PRO A 230 9.62 -14.21 4.68
CA PRO A 230 10.93 -14.81 4.90
C PRO A 230 11.77 -14.88 3.62
N HIS A 231 11.15 -15.12 2.47
CA HIS A 231 11.83 -15.18 1.18
C HIS A 231 12.30 -13.81 0.66
N CYS A 232 11.56 -12.73 1.02
CA CYS A 232 11.90 -11.38 0.57
C CYS A 232 12.97 -10.76 1.46
N ASP A 233 12.78 -10.83 2.77
CA ASP A 233 13.59 -10.11 3.75
C ASP A 233 14.67 -11.00 4.42
N GLY A 234 14.50 -12.33 4.38
CA GLY A 234 15.42 -13.29 5.02
C GLY A 234 16.89 -13.09 4.68
N PRO A 235 17.28 -12.88 3.41
CA PRO A 235 18.66 -12.63 3.02
C PRO A 235 19.31 -11.45 3.73
N LEU A 236 18.54 -10.41 4.10
CA LEU A 236 19.00 -9.22 4.82
C LEU A 236 19.47 -9.53 6.24
N PHE A 237 19.01 -10.66 6.79
CA PHE A 237 19.33 -11.10 8.16
C PHE A 237 20.37 -12.21 8.21
N LYS A 238 21.13 -12.41 7.14
CA LYS A 238 22.23 -13.39 7.09
C LYS A 238 23.16 -13.23 8.29
N GLY A 239 23.39 -14.35 9.01
CA GLY A 239 24.26 -14.39 10.19
C GLY A 239 23.68 -13.74 11.45
N LYS A 240 22.45 -13.24 11.42
CA LYS A 240 21.74 -12.70 12.59
C LYS A 240 20.98 -13.80 13.34
N ARG A 241 20.48 -13.47 14.52
CA ARG A 241 19.53 -14.29 15.27
C ARG A 241 18.12 -13.78 14.98
N VAL A 242 17.21 -14.67 14.61
CA VAL A 242 15.84 -14.32 14.19
C VAL A 242 14.83 -15.10 15.04
N ALA A 243 13.72 -14.44 15.37
CA ALA A 243 12.54 -15.10 15.93
C ALA A 243 11.43 -15.16 14.87
N VAL A 244 10.80 -16.32 14.74
CA VAL A 244 9.60 -16.53 13.93
C VAL A 244 8.42 -16.69 14.86
N ILE A 245 7.35 -15.94 14.63
CA ILE A 245 6.15 -15.96 15.48
C ILE A 245 5.03 -16.69 14.75
N GLY A 246 4.53 -17.77 15.38
CA GLY A 246 3.47 -18.62 14.86
C GLY A 246 3.98 -19.99 14.43
N GLY A 247 3.40 -21.06 14.99
CA GLY A 247 3.78 -22.45 14.75
C GLY A 247 2.80 -23.22 13.83
N GLY A 248 2.07 -22.50 12.96
CA GLY A 248 1.34 -23.09 11.85
C GLY A 248 2.25 -23.32 10.63
N ASN A 249 1.72 -23.89 9.54
CA ASN A 249 2.47 -24.24 8.33
C ASN A 249 3.40 -23.11 7.89
N SER A 250 2.89 -21.87 7.71
CA SER A 250 3.70 -20.74 7.25
C SER A 250 4.84 -20.37 8.19
N GLY A 251 4.64 -20.47 9.50
CA GLY A 251 5.70 -20.16 10.48
C GLY A 251 6.78 -21.24 10.52
N VAL A 252 6.38 -22.50 10.43
CA VAL A 252 7.34 -23.63 10.39
C VAL A 252 8.14 -23.59 9.09
N GLU A 253 7.50 -23.39 7.93
CA GLU A 253 8.17 -23.20 6.64
C GLU A 253 9.17 -22.04 6.71
N ALA A 254 8.73 -20.88 7.22
CA ALA A 254 9.60 -19.71 7.39
C ALA A 254 10.82 -20.03 8.28
N ALA A 255 10.63 -20.77 9.37
CA ALA A 255 11.71 -21.15 10.27
C ALA A 255 12.71 -22.10 9.59
N ILE A 256 12.23 -23.03 8.77
CA ILE A 256 13.06 -23.97 8.00
C ILE A 256 13.89 -23.18 6.97
N ASP A 257 13.27 -22.30 6.19
CA ASP A 257 13.94 -21.51 5.17
C ASP A 257 15.02 -20.61 5.78
N LEU A 258 14.68 -19.92 6.87
CA LEU A 258 15.60 -19.02 7.55
C LEU A 258 16.77 -19.75 8.22
N ALA A 259 16.58 -21.01 8.66
CA ALA A 259 17.64 -21.79 9.27
C ALA A 259 18.86 -22.01 8.35
N GLY A 260 18.65 -21.98 7.02
CA GLY A 260 19.72 -22.02 6.04
C GLY A 260 20.45 -20.69 5.80
N ILE A 261 19.92 -19.58 6.32
CA ILE A 261 20.38 -18.22 6.02
C ILE A 261 20.98 -17.53 7.26
N VAL A 262 20.28 -17.65 8.39
CA VAL A 262 20.62 -16.92 9.62
C VAL A 262 21.45 -17.77 10.59
N SER A 263 22.06 -17.16 11.60
CA SER A 263 22.89 -17.92 12.58
C SER A 263 22.05 -18.71 13.59
N HIS A 264 20.81 -18.30 13.85
CA HIS A 264 19.92 -18.96 14.79
C HIS A 264 18.47 -18.54 14.54
N VAL A 265 17.56 -19.53 14.56
CA VAL A 265 16.11 -19.31 14.47
C VAL A 265 15.45 -19.78 15.76
N THR A 266 14.61 -18.93 16.33
CA THR A 266 13.72 -19.29 17.45
C THR A 266 12.29 -19.23 16.94
N LEU A 267 11.58 -20.38 16.94
CA LEU A 267 10.15 -20.42 16.63
C LEU A 267 9.35 -20.29 17.93
N LEU A 268 8.43 -19.32 17.96
CA LEU A 268 7.56 -19.04 19.09
C LEU A 268 6.11 -19.36 18.70
N GLU A 269 5.47 -20.22 19.47
CA GLU A 269 4.05 -20.58 19.28
C GLU A 269 3.26 -20.26 20.54
N PHE A 270 2.03 -19.79 20.35
CA PHE A 270 1.10 -19.46 21.43
C PHE A 270 0.51 -20.73 22.07
N ASP A 271 0.20 -21.71 21.22
CA ASP A 271 -0.36 -22.99 21.67
C ASP A 271 0.73 -23.94 22.23
N SER A 272 0.31 -24.98 22.92
CA SER A 272 1.22 -26.01 23.45
C SER A 272 1.80 -26.94 22.39
N GLN A 273 1.32 -26.88 21.14
CA GLN A 273 1.74 -27.72 20.04
C GLN A 273 1.82 -26.92 18.74
N LEU A 274 2.79 -27.28 17.90
CA LEU A 274 2.84 -26.82 16.52
C LEU A 274 1.68 -27.44 15.72
N ARG A 275 1.14 -26.66 14.79
CA ARG A 275 0.03 -27.08 13.93
C ARG A 275 0.44 -27.22 12.45
N ALA A 276 1.74 -27.44 12.20
CA ALA A 276 2.29 -27.67 10.87
C ALA A 276 2.37 -29.17 10.58
#